data_2c7bf01aaa60cf1bb3b6f810dfc87109
#
_entry.id   2c7bf01aaa60cf1bb3b6f810dfc87109
#
_cell.length_a   1.000
_cell.length_b   1.000
_cell.length_c   1.000
_cell.angle_alpha   90.00
_cell.angle_beta   90.00
_cell.angle_gamma   90.00
#
_symmetry.space_group_name_H-M   'P 1'
#
loop_
_entity.id
_entity.type
_entity.pdbx_description
1 polymer ?
#
loop_
_entity_poly.entity_id
_entity_poly.type
_entity_poly.pdbx_seq_one_letter_code
_entity_poly.pdbx_strand_id
1 'polypeptide(L)' 'MKQGDIVRFVEPDHTSYHALKDLVGIIMSVERVWRPSGDEYLGSKVIVAFGANKPRSFCEYSLEVVNEAG' A
#
# COMPACT_ATOMS: atom_id res chain seq x y z
N MET A 1 3.94 -7.64 2.96
CA MET A 1 3.63 -7.14 1.61
C MET A 1 4.85 -7.19 0.74
N LYS A 2 4.67 -7.53 -0.51
CA LYS A 2 5.77 -7.59 -1.47
C LYS A 2 5.26 -7.24 -2.86
N GLN A 3 6.18 -6.95 -3.76
CA GLN A 3 5.86 -6.66 -5.14
C GLN A 3 5.05 -7.79 -5.76
N GLY A 4 3.98 -7.43 -6.47
CA GLY A 4 3.09 -8.39 -7.11
C GLY A 4 1.89 -8.79 -6.27
N ASP A 5 1.89 -8.52 -4.98
CA ASP A 5 0.72 -8.81 -4.14
C ASP A 5 -0.47 -7.98 -4.58
N ILE A 6 -1.65 -8.57 -4.48
CA ILE A 6 -2.91 -7.88 -4.73
C ILE A 6 -3.42 -7.36 -3.40
N VAL A 7 -3.70 -6.07 -3.34
CA VAL A 7 -4.12 -5.40 -2.12
C VAL A 7 -5.37 -4.58 -2.36
N ARG A 8 -6.06 -4.26 -1.28
CA ARG A 8 -7.13 -3.28 -1.31
C ARG A 8 -6.84 -2.19 -0.28
N PHE A 9 -7.38 -1.01 -0.53
CA PHE A 9 -7.26 0.10 0.39
C PHE A 9 -8.22 -0.11 1.56
N VAL A 10 -7.68 -0.01 2.78
CA VAL A 10 -8.46 -0.06 4.01
C VAL A 10 -8.70 1.37 4.43
N GLU A 11 -9.92 1.84 4.24
CA GLU A 11 -10.26 3.23 4.42
C GLU A 11 -10.42 3.63 5.89
N PRO A 12 -9.67 4.64 6.36
CA PRO A 12 -9.97 5.27 7.65
C PRO A 12 -11.28 6.04 7.56
N ASP A 13 -11.89 6.34 8.70
CA ASP A 13 -13.24 6.86 8.80
C ASP A 13 -13.55 8.15 8.03
N HIS A 14 -12.56 8.94 7.66
CA HIS A 14 -12.77 10.25 7.04
C HIS A 14 -11.75 10.54 5.95
N THR A 15 -11.43 9.54 5.18
CA THR A 15 -10.44 9.68 4.14
C THR A 15 -11.01 10.35 2.88
N SER A 16 -10.14 11.05 2.17
CA SER A 16 -10.44 11.56 0.84
C SER A 16 -10.31 10.49 -0.25
N TYR A 17 -10.00 9.25 0.11
CA TYR A 17 -9.77 8.18 -0.85
C TYR A 17 -11.00 7.31 -1.12
N HIS A 18 -12.20 7.89 -1.02
CA HIS A 18 -13.43 7.15 -1.30
C HIS A 18 -13.45 6.50 -2.68
N ALA A 19 -12.81 7.12 -3.65
CA ALA A 19 -12.75 6.57 -5.01
C ALA A 19 -11.97 5.26 -5.09
N LEU A 20 -11.16 4.94 -4.08
CA LEU A 20 -10.37 3.71 -4.03
C LEU A 20 -11.06 2.61 -3.23
N LYS A 21 -12.18 2.93 -2.58
CA LYS A 21 -12.93 1.96 -1.82
C LYS A 21 -13.43 0.86 -2.76
N ASP A 22 -13.28 -0.38 -2.32
CA ASP A 22 -13.69 -1.55 -3.09
C ASP A 22 -12.85 -1.84 -4.35
N LEU A 23 -11.80 -1.04 -4.57
CA LEU A 23 -10.85 -1.34 -5.63
C LEU A 23 -9.73 -2.21 -5.11
N VAL A 24 -9.24 -3.09 -5.97
CA VAL A 24 -8.02 -3.83 -5.71
C VAL A 24 -6.91 -3.30 -6.61
N GLY A 25 -5.70 -3.37 -6.11
CA GLY A 25 -4.54 -2.92 -6.84
C GLY A 25 -3.40 -3.91 -6.71
N ILE A 26 -2.36 -3.69 -7.49
CA ILE A 26 -1.17 -4.52 -7.44
C ILE A 26 0.00 -3.70 -6.88
N ILE A 27 0.77 -4.29 -5.99
CA ILE A 27 1.95 -3.64 -5.43
C ILE A 27 3.05 -3.59 -6.49
N MET A 28 3.47 -2.38 -6.81
CA MET A 28 4.54 -2.14 -7.78
C MET A 28 5.91 -2.17 -7.11
N SER A 29 6.00 -1.61 -5.91
CA SER A 29 7.24 -1.63 -5.13
C SER A 29 6.95 -1.39 -3.65
N VAL A 30 7.90 -1.79 -2.81
CA VAL A 30 7.82 -1.59 -1.36
C VAL A 30 9.16 -1.01 -0.90
N GLU A 31 9.09 0.10 -0.17
CA GLU A 31 10.26 0.73 0.41
C GLU A 31 10.12 0.72 1.93
N ARG A 32 11.05 0.07 2.61
CA ARG A 32 11.06 0.04 4.06
C ARG A 32 11.64 1.33 4.59
N VAL A 33 10.95 1.92 5.56
CA VAL A 33 11.35 3.20 6.16
C VAL A 33 11.83 2.95 7.59
N TRP A 34 13.05 3.39 7.85
CA TRP A 34 13.69 3.24 9.15
C TRP A 34 13.99 4.62 9.74
N ARG A 35 14.12 4.70 11.05
CA ARG A 35 14.64 5.90 11.67
C ARG A 35 16.05 6.20 11.13
N PRO A 36 16.47 7.48 11.09
CA PRO A 36 17.83 7.80 10.63
C PRO A 36 18.93 7.07 11.41
N SER A 37 18.69 6.74 12.69
CA SER A 37 19.61 5.93 13.47
C SER A 37 19.69 4.46 13.04
N GLY A 38 18.71 4.00 12.26
CA GLY A 38 18.67 2.63 11.76
C GLY A 38 18.17 1.60 12.76
N ASP A 39 17.72 2.02 13.94
CA ASP A 39 17.35 1.10 15.02
C ASP A 39 15.85 0.90 15.19
N GLU A 40 15.02 1.59 14.41
CA GLU A 40 13.58 1.45 14.50
C GLU A 40 12.92 1.45 13.13
N TYR A 41 12.13 0.42 12.87
CA TYR A 41 11.35 0.30 11.65
C TYR A 41 10.08 1.16 11.78
N LEU A 42 9.90 2.09 10.86
CA LEU A 42 8.77 3.02 10.87
C LEU A 42 7.61 2.61 9.97
N GLY A 43 7.72 1.50 9.29
CA GLY A 43 6.72 1.04 8.35
C GLY A 43 7.24 1.00 6.93
N SER A 44 6.39 0.63 6.00
CA SER A 44 6.76 0.59 4.59
C SER A 44 5.92 1.56 3.79
N LYS A 45 6.58 2.22 2.83
CA LYS A 45 5.93 2.99 1.79
C LYS A 45 5.68 2.05 0.62
N VAL A 46 4.42 1.90 0.24
CA VAL A 46 4.01 0.93 -0.77
C VAL A 46 3.46 1.67 -1.98
N ILE A 47 3.99 1.39 -3.14
CA ILE A 47 3.51 1.95 -4.40
C ILE A 47 2.53 0.94 -5.00
N VAL A 48 1.30 1.37 -5.22
CA VAL A 48 0.22 0.51 -5.68
C VAL A 48 -0.45 1.11 -6.91
N ALA A 49 -0.67 0.27 -7.90
CA ALA A 49 -1.43 0.64 -9.10
C ALA A 49 -2.86 0.11 -8.96
N PHE A 50 -3.84 1.01 -8.98
CA PHE A 50 -5.26 0.69 -8.94
C PHE A 50 -5.86 0.89 -10.33
N GLY A 51 -6.09 -0.21 -11.04
CA GLY A 51 -6.69 -0.16 -12.37
C GLY A 51 -5.91 0.72 -13.34
N ALA A 52 -6.61 1.62 -14.03
CA ALA A 52 -6.01 2.54 -14.99
C ALA A 52 -5.43 3.81 -14.36
N ASN A 53 -5.56 3.96 -13.04
CA ASN A 53 -5.04 5.13 -12.35
C ASN A 53 -3.52 5.07 -12.25
N LYS A 54 -2.90 6.24 -12.12
CA LYS A 54 -1.45 6.30 -11.89
C LYS A 54 -1.12 5.63 -10.55
N PRO A 55 0.01 4.95 -10.45
CA PRO A 55 0.43 4.37 -9.17
C PRO A 55 0.53 5.45 -8.09
N ARG A 56 0.13 5.09 -6.89
CA ARG A 56 0.16 5.98 -5.73
C ARG A 56 0.92 5.32 -4.59
N SER A 57 1.43 6.17 -3.73
CA SER A 57 2.15 5.77 -2.54
C SER A 57 1.21 5.72 -1.33
N PHE A 58 1.27 4.63 -0.58
CA PHE A 58 0.48 4.44 0.64
C PHE A 58 1.38 3.93 1.76
N CYS A 59 0.96 4.18 2.99
CA CYS A 59 1.53 3.49 4.14
C CYS A 59 1.00 2.05 4.14
N GLU A 60 1.84 1.09 4.51
CA GLU A 60 1.42 -0.32 4.54
C GLU A 60 0.18 -0.56 5.39
N TYR A 61 -0.01 0.25 6.44
CA TYR A 61 -1.15 0.11 7.35
C TYR A 61 -2.48 0.52 6.72
N SER A 62 -2.44 1.19 5.57
CA SER A 62 -3.64 1.57 4.83
C SER A 62 -4.06 0.53 3.82
N LEU A 63 -3.36 -0.58 3.75
CA LEU A 63 -3.58 -1.63 2.75
C LEU A 63 -3.78 -2.98 3.42
N GLU A 64 -4.56 -3.82 2.75
CA GLU A 64 -4.80 -5.20 3.16
C GLU A 64 -4.48 -6.12 1.99
N VAL A 65 -3.67 -7.14 2.22
CA VAL A 65 -3.34 -8.12 1.19
C VAL A 65 -4.56 -9.01 0.94
N VAL A 66 -5.02 -9.02 -0.29
CA VAL A 66 -6.15 -9.84 -0.71
C VAL A 66 -5.65 -11.16 -1.29
N ASN A 67 -4.55 -11.11 -2.04
CA ASN A 67 -3.93 -12.28 -2.63
C ASN A 67 -2.44 -12.08 -2.72
N GLU A 68 -1.68 -13.02 -2.20
CA GLU A 68 -0.23 -12.94 -2.21
C GLU A 68 0.33 -13.41 -3.55
N ALA A 69 1.40 -12.73 -4.00
CA ALA A 69 2.16 -13.17 -5.16
C ALA A 69 2.82 -14.51 -4.83
N GLY A 70 2.62 -15.46 -5.69
CA GLY A 70 2.98 -16.86 -5.50
C GLY A 70 4.43 -17.19 -5.31
#